data_5b922cdd4e05d52a329b0a1c60ea79f1
#
_entry.id   5b922cdd4e05d52a329b0a1c60ea79f1
#
_cell.length_a   1.000
_cell.length_b   1.000
_cell.length_c   1.000
_cell.angle_alpha   90.00
_cell.angle_beta   90.00
_cell.angle_gamma   90.00
#
_symmetry.space_group_name_H-M   'P 1'
#
loop_
_entity.id
_entity.type
_entity.pdbx_description
1 polymer ?
#
loop_
_entity_poly.entity_id
_entity_poly.type
_entity_poly.pdbx_seq_one_letter_code
_entity_poly.pdbx_strand_id
1 'polypeptide(L)'
;MKKFLVGLLTVALAASMLVGCGKKEEKKKADNSLKDVQSKKELILGLDASFPPMGFTDKKQNIVGFDIDLAKEVTKRMAIKLKLQPINWDSKEQELDTGKIDCIWNG
;
A
#
# COMPACT_ATOMS: atom_id res chain seq x y z
N MET A 1 -10.02 -61.12 19.61
CA MET A 1 -9.95 -60.41 18.35
C MET A 1 -10.85 -59.19 18.25
N LYS A 2 -12.02 -59.17 18.85
CA LYS A 2 -12.90 -57.98 18.81
C LYS A 2 -12.41 -56.75 19.60
N LYS A 3 -11.51 -56.97 20.56
CA LYS A 3 -10.96 -55.87 21.40
C LYS A 3 -9.84 -55.06 20.73
N PHE A 4 -9.17 -55.62 19.69
CA PHE A 4 -8.12 -54.94 18.94
C PHE A 4 -8.68 -53.98 17.88
N LEU A 5 -9.86 -54.30 17.34
CA LEU A 5 -10.53 -53.47 16.32
C LEU A 5 -11.07 -52.14 16.92
N VAL A 6 -11.49 -52.18 18.20
CA VAL A 6 -12.00 -50.98 18.86
C VAL A 6 -10.87 -50.01 19.21
N GLY A 7 -9.67 -50.53 19.56
CA GLY A 7 -8.51 -49.70 19.81
C GLY A 7 -7.97 -48.96 18.59
N LEU A 8 -8.05 -49.57 17.42
CA LEU A 8 -7.59 -48.94 16.15
C LEU A 8 -8.52 -47.81 15.68
N LEU A 9 -9.82 -47.98 15.96
CA LEU A 9 -10.84 -46.97 15.55
C LEU A 9 -10.76 -45.70 16.38
N THR A 10 -10.42 -45.84 17.67
CA THR A 10 -10.29 -44.68 18.58
C THR A 10 -9.02 -43.87 18.34
N VAL A 11 -7.92 -44.50 17.91
CA VAL A 11 -6.71 -43.78 17.52
C VAL A 11 -6.87 -43.03 16.20
N ALA A 12 -7.63 -43.58 15.26
CA ALA A 12 -7.93 -42.91 13.99
C ALA A 12 -8.82 -41.67 14.17
N LEU A 13 -9.73 -41.66 15.15
CA LEU A 13 -10.61 -40.52 15.43
C LEU A 13 -9.87 -39.39 16.17
N ALA A 14 -8.86 -39.72 17.00
CA ALA A 14 -8.07 -38.71 17.71
C ALA A 14 -7.07 -37.98 16.79
N ALA A 15 -6.62 -38.63 15.72
CA ALA A 15 -5.72 -38.03 14.72
C ALA A 15 -6.40 -37.04 13.78
N SER A 16 -7.73 -37.13 13.64
CA SER A 16 -8.51 -36.23 12.74
C SER A 16 -8.89 -34.89 13.36
N MET A 17 -8.69 -34.71 14.69
CA MET A 17 -8.99 -33.44 15.37
C MET A 17 -7.82 -32.46 15.44
N LEU A 18 -6.64 -32.82 14.95
CA LEU A 18 -5.44 -31.98 14.94
C LEU A 18 -5.20 -31.23 13.62
N VAL A 19 -6.12 -31.35 12.64
CA VAL A 19 -6.04 -30.60 11.35
C VAL A 19 -6.98 -29.40 11.34
N GLY A 20 -7.33 -28.86 12.48
CA GLY A 20 -8.20 -27.71 12.55
C GLY A 20 -7.51 -26.51 13.19
N CYS A 21 -6.68 -25.79 12.49
CA CYS A 21 -6.34 -24.37 12.58
C CYS A 21 -5.00 -24.10 11.92
N GLY A 22 -4.83 -24.55 10.69
CA GLY A 22 -3.89 -23.92 9.80
C GLY A 22 -4.51 -22.60 9.35
N LYS A 23 -4.21 -21.48 10.02
CA LYS A 23 -4.33 -20.19 9.36
C LYS A 23 -3.56 -20.35 8.05
N LYS A 24 -4.26 -20.33 6.90
CA LYS A 24 -3.61 -20.00 5.65
C LYS A 24 -3.02 -18.62 5.90
N GLU A 25 -1.74 -18.55 6.20
CA GLU A 25 -1.00 -17.32 6.00
C GLU A 25 -1.12 -17.08 4.50
N GLU A 26 -2.04 -16.20 4.12
CA GLU A 26 -1.95 -15.58 2.81
C GLU A 26 -0.54 -15.01 2.79
N LYS A 27 0.31 -15.56 1.92
CA LYS A 27 1.61 -14.97 1.63
C LYS A 27 1.28 -13.57 1.15
N LYS A 28 1.34 -12.58 2.04
CA LYS A 28 1.25 -11.17 1.67
C LYS A 28 2.32 -10.98 0.62
N LYS A 29 1.88 -10.67 -0.61
CA LYS A 29 2.78 -10.29 -1.69
C LYS A 29 3.70 -9.22 -1.13
N ALA A 30 5.03 -9.42 -1.16
CA ALA A 30 5.98 -8.47 -0.61
C ALA A 30 5.72 -7.11 -1.23
N ASP A 31 5.56 -6.09 -0.40
CA ASP A 31 5.42 -4.71 -0.84
C ASP A 31 6.77 -4.20 -1.35
N ASN A 32 6.86 -3.98 -2.66
CA ASN A 32 8.04 -3.46 -3.33
C ASN A 32 7.91 -1.98 -3.73
N SER A 33 6.85 -1.30 -3.31
CA SER A 33 6.54 0.06 -3.74
C SER A 33 7.68 1.05 -3.51
N LEU A 34 8.38 0.97 -2.38
CA LEU A 34 9.54 1.81 -2.12
C LEU A 34 10.69 1.52 -3.09
N LYS A 35 10.98 0.25 -3.36
CA LYS A 35 12.03 -0.14 -4.31
C LYS A 35 11.72 0.33 -5.72
N ASP A 36 10.45 0.27 -6.11
CA ASP A 36 9.99 0.72 -7.43
C ASP A 36 10.18 2.23 -7.60
N VAL A 37 9.82 3.01 -6.59
CA VAL A 37 10.06 4.48 -6.56
C VAL A 37 11.54 4.80 -6.61
N GLN A 38 12.35 4.12 -5.81
CA GLN A 38 13.81 4.32 -5.80
C GLN A 38 14.46 3.94 -7.14
N SER A 39 14.00 2.87 -7.78
CA SER A 39 14.52 2.41 -9.07
C SER A 39 14.22 3.37 -10.21
N LYS A 40 13.00 3.90 -10.27
CA LYS A 40 12.62 4.91 -11.28
C LYS A 40 13.09 6.32 -10.93
N LYS A 41 13.59 6.55 -9.70
CA LYS A 41 14.10 7.83 -9.19
C LYS A 41 13.09 8.98 -9.27
N GLU A 42 11.83 8.68 -9.11
CA GLU A 42 10.72 9.63 -9.14
C GLU A 42 9.60 9.18 -8.22
N LEU A 43 9.03 10.12 -7.46
CA LEU A 43 7.81 9.95 -6.70
C LEU A 43 6.70 10.76 -7.37
N ILE A 44 5.66 10.09 -7.84
CA ILE A 44 4.44 10.72 -8.36
C ILE A 44 3.44 10.82 -7.22
N LEU A 45 3.24 12.03 -6.74
CA LEU A 45 2.38 12.34 -5.61
C LEU A 45 1.02 12.83 -6.11
N GLY A 46 -0.03 12.06 -5.82
CA GLY A 46 -1.41 12.43 -6.13
C GLY A 46 -2.00 13.32 -5.03
N LEU A 47 -2.62 14.41 -5.41
CA LEU A 47 -3.18 15.37 -4.48
C LEU A 47 -4.43 16.07 -5.04
N ASP A 48 -5.21 16.64 -4.14
CA ASP A 48 -6.18 17.68 -4.45
C ASP A 48 -5.50 19.05 -4.37
N ALA A 49 -5.30 19.69 -5.51
CA ALA A 49 -4.62 21.00 -5.60
C ALA A 49 -5.55 22.20 -5.32
N SER A 50 -6.66 21.96 -4.64
CA SER A 50 -7.62 23.02 -4.23
C SER A 50 -7.80 23.09 -2.70
N PHE A 51 -6.82 22.65 -1.93
CA PHE A 51 -6.89 22.54 -0.47
C PHE A 51 -5.84 23.43 0.25
N PRO A 52 -5.99 24.77 0.22
CA PRO A 52 -5.08 25.66 0.94
C PRO A 52 -5.29 25.54 2.46
N PRO A 53 -4.24 25.67 3.29
CA PRO A 53 -2.84 25.98 2.92
C PRO A 53 -1.99 24.76 2.64
N MET A 54 -2.58 23.54 2.56
CA MET A 54 -1.85 22.29 2.50
C MET A 54 -1.30 21.99 1.10
N GLY A 55 -2.16 22.02 0.07
CA GLY A 55 -1.79 21.85 -1.32
C GLY A 55 -2.77 22.60 -2.23
N PHE A 56 -2.30 23.57 -2.97
CA PHE A 56 -3.15 24.40 -3.83
C PHE A 56 -2.38 25.00 -4.99
N THR A 57 -3.12 25.47 -5.96
CA THR A 57 -2.56 26.17 -7.13
C THR A 57 -2.51 27.67 -6.85
N ASP A 58 -1.34 28.26 -6.99
CA ASP A 58 -1.14 29.70 -6.80
C ASP A 58 -1.56 30.51 -8.06
N LYS A 59 -1.43 31.84 -7.99
CA LYS A 59 -1.79 32.72 -9.11
C LYS A 59 -0.93 32.50 -10.36
N LYS A 60 0.25 31.90 -10.21
CA LYS A 60 1.17 31.56 -11.32
C LYS A 60 0.96 30.14 -11.84
N GLN A 61 -0.09 29.46 -11.42
CA GLN A 61 -0.40 28.06 -11.77
C GLN A 61 0.61 27.04 -11.21
N ASN A 62 1.37 27.41 -10.17
CA ASN A 62 2.23 26.47 -9.46
C ASN A 62 1.46 25.78 -8.35
N ILE A 63 1.71 24.50 -8.15
CA ILE A 63 1.20 23.76 -7.00
C ILE A 63 2.14 24.02 -5.81
N VAL A 64 1.60 24.58 -4.75
CA VAL A 64 2.32 25.06 -3.57
C VAL A 64 1.57 24.65 -2.29
N GLY A 65 2.19 24.82 -1.15
CA GLY A 65 1.58 24.63 0.16
C GLY A 65 2.46 23.84 1.12
N PHE A 66 1.95 23.62 2.32
CA PHE A 66 2.66 22.94 3.39
C PHE A 66 3.05 21.50 2.99
N ASP A 67 2.12 20.73 2.48
CA ASP A 67 2.36 19.36 2.04
C ASP A 67 3.38 19.30 0.91
N ILE A 68 3.34 20.29 0.02
CA ILE A 68 4.27 20.37 -1.11
C ILE A 68 5.70 20.62 -0.64
N ASP A 69 5.87 21.52 0.34
CA ASP A 69 7.19 21.80 0.91
C ASP A 69 7.75 20.57 1.63
N LEU A 70 6.92 19.83 2.36
CA LEU A 70 7.31 18.56 2.98
C LEU A 70 7.70 17.52 1.93
N ALA A 71 6.89 17.35 0.89
CA ALA A 71 7.17 16.39 -0.17
C ALA A 71 8.47 16.70 -0.91
N LYS A 72 8.76 17.97 -1.15
CA LYS A 72 10.04 18.40 -1.72
C LYS A 72 11.22 18.03 -0.84
N GLU A 73 11.11 18.21 0.46
CA GLU A 73 12.16 17.84 1.41
C GLU A 73 12.37 16.32 1.48
N VAL A 74 11.28 15.55 1.52
CA VAL A 74 11.34 14.08 1.51
C VAL A 74 12.04 13.57 0.26
N THR A 75 11.64 14.01 -0.93
CA THR A 75 12.22 13.56 -2.20
C THR A 75 13.67 14.00 -2.36
N LYS A 76 14.03 15.18 -1.85
CA LYS A 76 15.40 15.65 -1.79
C LYS A 76 16.28 14.71 -0.96
N ARG A 77 15.83 14.32 0.22
CA ARG A 77 16.55 13.37 1.11
C ARG A 77 16.66 11.98 0.50
N MET A 78 15.66 11.56 -0.26
CA MET A 78 15.68 10.29 -0.98
C MET A 78 16.53 10.36 -2.28
N ALA A 79 17.00 11.53 -2.69
CA ALA A 79 17.70 11.77 -3.95
C ALA A 79 16.89 11.33 -5.20
N ILE A 80 15.59 11.60 -5.17
CA ILE A 80 14.63 11.31 -6.27
C ILE A 80 13.90 12.59 -6.69
N LYS A 81 13.27 12.54 -7.85
CA LYS A 81 12.45 13.65 -8.36
C LYS A 81 11.04 13.60 -7.75
N LEU A 82 10.44 14.75 -7.54
CA LEU A 82 9.03 14.90 -7.17
C LEU A 82 8.22 15.29 -8.41
N LYS A 83 7.19 14.52 -8.71
CA LYS A 83 6.15 14.87 -9.66
C LYS A 83 4.83 15.06 -8.92
N LEU A 84 4.27 16.26 -8.97
CA LEU A 84 2.97 16.58 -8.41
C LEU A 84 1.90 16.30 -9.45
N GLN A 85 0.95 15.44 -9.10
CA GLN A 85 -0.13 15.03 -9.98
C GLN A 85 -1.49 15.34 -9.34
N PRO A 86 -2.15 16.44 -9.76
CA PRO A 86 -3.54 16.67 -9.38
C PRO A 86 -4.42 15.54 -9.88
N ILE A 87 -5.29 15.02 -9.02
CA ILE A 87 -6.18 13.91 -9.34
C ILE A 87 -7.63 14.27 -9.04
N ASN A 88 -8.55 13.57 -9.69
CA ASN A 88 -9.93 13.55 -9.27
C ASN A 88 -10.03 12.72 -7.97
N TRP A 89 -10.55 13.34 -6.92
CA TRP A 89 -10.59 12.71 -5.60
C TRP A 89 -11.43 11.44 -5.57
N ASP A 90 -12.48 11.37 -6.36
CA ASP A 90 -13.36 10.20 -6.43
C ASP A 90 -12.68 8.97 -7.06
N SER A 91 -11.65 9.20 -7.87
CA SER A 91 -10.89 8.14 -8.54
C SER A 91 -9.51 7.88 -7.94
N LYS A 92 -9.20 8.44 -6.77
CA LYS A 92 -7.87 8.38 -6.14
C LYS A 92 -7.33 6.96 -5.95
N GLU A 93 -8.17 6.04 -5.54
CA GLU A 93 -7.79 4.64 -5.32
C GLU A 93 -7.46 3.97 -6.65
N GLN A 94 -8.25 4.19 -7.67
CA GLN A 94 -8.00 3.68 -9.02
C GLN A 94 -6.70 4.24 -9.61
N GLU A 95 -6.41 5.51 -9.39
CA GLU A 95 -5.17 6.14 -9.83
C GLU A 95 -3.95 5.49 -9.15
N LEU A 96 -4.09 5.15 -7.87
CA LEU A 96 -3.06 4.45 -7.10
C LEU A 96 -2.87 3.00 -7.59
N ASP A 97 -3.96 2.26 -7.74
CA ASP A 97 -3.95 0.85 -8.14
C ASP A 97 -3.39 0.64 -9.54
N THR A 98 -3.65 1.58 -10.45
CA THR A 98 -3.16 1.53 -11.83
C THR A 98 -1.73 2.05 -12.00
N GLY A 99 -1.11 2.57 -10.93
CA GLY A 99 0.25 3.09 -10.95
C GLY A 99 0.41 4.46 -11.61
N LYS A 100 -0.68 5.19 -11.84
CA LYS A 100 -0.60 6.58 -12.33
C LYS A 100 -0.01 7.52 -11.30
N ILE A 101 -0.20 7.22 -10.03
CA ILE A 101 0.42 7.87 -8.88
C ILE A 101 1.06 6.82 -7.99
N ASP A 102 2.08 7.20 -7.24
CA ASP A 102 2.78 6.32 -6.30
C ASP A 102 2.23 6.43 -4.88
N CYS A 103 1.71 7.59 -4.52
CA CYS A 103 1.08 7.83 -3.24
C CYS A 103 0.00 8.90 -3.34
N ILE A 104 -0.88 8.91 -2.35
CA ILE A 104 -1.86 9.96 -2.11
C ILE A 104 -1.39 10.74 -0.89
N TRP A 105 -1.20 12.04 -1.06
CA TRP A 105 -0.78 12.91 0.03
C TRP A 105 -1.63 14.18 0.03
N ASN A 106 -2.50 14.27 1.00
CA ASN A 106 -3.41 15.40 1.16
C ASN A 106 -3.65 15.69 2.64
N GLY A 107 -3.86 16.95 2.98
CA GLY A 107 -4.16 17.37 4.34
C GLY A 107 -5.63 17.26 4.75
#